data_f1f1e565978a645f99358b547f30d2f8
#
_entry.id   f1f1e565978a645f99358b547f30d2f8
#
_cell.length_a   1.000
_cell.length_b   1.000
_cell.length_c   1.000
_cell.angle_alpha   90.00
_cell.angle_beta   90.00
_cell.angle_gamma   90.00
#
_symmetry.space_group_name_H-M   'P 1'
#
loop_
_entity.id
_entity.type
_entity.pdbx_description
1 polymer ?
#
loop_
_entity_poly.entity_id
_entity_poly.type
_entity_poly.pdbx_seq_one_letter_code
_entity_poly.pdbx_strand_id
1 'polypeptide(L)'
;IAIAALSSCSAPNSEIAPETHSAQASTPSRAIQTEVLNPQPIRIDLAQLPQPGQTEAASRPPTVVPIPENPVLRVPAGFTVNVFAEGLDRPRWLALAPNGDVLVTETRRNQITKLQHRDGVVFSRRPFATAENGLNLPLGMAFAGDSFYVGNTDAVLRFPYVNDRISGRGEKIAELPGQGYNQHWTRNVVVSPDGQRLFVSIGSRSNADEEPLPRASIQVMNLDGSDRRTFASGLRNPVGLAFNPATGALFATVNERDQLGDGLVPDYLTQVDEGAFYGWPYAYLTPDRLDPRHVESDGKSTRPDLAAKTRTPEVLFEAHSAALGLKFYTGNTFPERYRSGAFVAFRGSWNRSQGTGYKIVFVPFNDGRPQGQYEEFLTGFLLDPKVPTTWGRPVGLLVLNDGSLLFTDEANNRIYRIQYAGK
;
A
#
# COMPACT_ATOMS: atom_id res chain seq x y z
N ILE A 1 1.39 -57.14 61.89
CA ILE A 1 1.49 -57.82 60.59
C ILE A 1 0.13 -57.78 59.94
N ALA A 2 -0.14 -56.85 59.05
CA ALA A 2 -1.36 -56.82 58.25
C ALA A 2 -0.95 -56.38 56.86
N ILE A 3 -1.19 -57.19 55.86
CA ILE A 3 -0.95 -57.02 54.43
C ILE A 3 -2.18 -56.27 53.88
N ALA A 4 -1.98 -55.09 53.31
CA ALA A 4 -3.03 -54.38 52.61
C ALA A 4 -2.86 -54.58 51.09
N ALA A 5 -3.91 -55.09 50.46
CA ALA A 5 -4.00 -55.32 49.01
C ALA A 5 -4.24 -54.02 48.28
N LEU A 6 -3.45 -53.75 47.26
CA LEU A 6 -3.61 -52.65 46.29
C LEU A 6 -4.62 -53.05 45.22
N SER A 7 -5.73 -52.38 45.18
CA SER A 7 -6.74 -52.46 44.11
C SER A 7 -6.39 -51.47 43.02
N SER A 8 -6.15 -51.93 41.81
CA SER A 8 -5.90 -51.13 40.61
C SER A 8 -7.26 -50.64 40.05
N CYS A 9 -7.54 -49.36 40.12
CA CYS A 9 -8.62 -48.71 39.35
C CYS A 9 -8.09 -48.28 37.97
N SER A 10 -8.57 -48.92 36.93
CA SER A 10 -8.41 -48.52 35.53
C SER A 10 -9.34 -47.32 35.26
N ALA A 11 -8.81 -46.19 34.87
CA ALA A 11 -9.58 -45.06 34.35
C ALA A 11 -10.05 -45.32 32.89
N PRO A 12 -11.27 -44.90 32.52
CA PRO A 12 -11.73 -45.07 31.15
C PRO A 12 -11.03 -44.07 30.20
N ASN A 13 -10.58 -44.53 29.05
CA ASN A 13 -10.14 -43.72 27.91
C ASN A 13 -11.29 -42.83 27.49
N SER A 14 -11.16 -41.50 27.66
CA SER A 14 -11.99 -40.54 26.98
C SER A 14 -11.48 -40.33 25.55
N GLU A 15 -12.18 -40.87 24.58
CA GLU A 15 -12.05 -40.48 23.17
C GLU A 15 -12.33 -39.00 23.06
N ILE A 16 -11.31 -38.23 22.68
CA ILE A 16 -11.46 -36.83 22.30
C ILE A 16 -12.14 -36.83 20.94
N ALA A 17 -13.42 -36.47 20.92
CA ALA A 17 -14.14 -36.21 19.68
C ALA A 17 -13.43 -35.09 18.89
N PRO A 18 -13.33 -35.17 17.54
CA PRO A 18 -12.73 -34.11 16.75
C PRO A 18 -13.62 -32.85 16.87
N GLU A 19 -13.04 -31.74 17.33
CA GLU A 19 -13.69 -30.43 17.27
C GLU A 19 -14.06 -30.10 15.82
N THR A 20 -15.33 -30.15 15.52
CA THR A 20 -15.89 -29.66 14.28
C THR A 20 -15.77 -28.13 14.32
N HIS A 21 -14.72 -27.59 13.69
CA HIS A 21 -14.67 -26.19 13.37
C HIS A 21 -15.87 -25.88 12.45
N SER A 22 -16.88 -25.24 13.02
CA SER A 22 -18.01 -24.71 12.27
C SER A 22 -17.48 -23.80 11.16
N ALA A 23 -17.66 -24.21 9.92
CA ALA A 23 -17.48 -23.35 8.77
C ALA A 23 -18.42 -22.15 8.96
N GLN A 24 -17.87 -20.95 9.19
CA GLN A 24 -18.65 -19.73 9.19
C GLN A 24 -19.33 -19.60 7.83
N ALA A 25 -20.65 -19.48 7.84
CA ALA A 25 -21.46 -19.34 6.66
C ALA A 25 -20.94 -18.21 5.77
N SER A 26 -20.84 -18.46 4.48
CA SER A 26 -20.51 -17.47 3.47
C SER A 26 -21.47 -16.28 3.59
N THR A 27 -20.93 -15.11 3.95
CA THR A 27 -21.70 -13.86 3.92
C THR A 27 -21.89 -13.50 2.44
N PRO A 28 -23.14 -13.36 1.94
CA PRO A 28 -23.33 -12.94 0.57
C PRO A 28 -22.68 -11.58 0.32
N SER A 29 -22.04 -11.41 -0.83
CA SER A 29 -21.41 -10.16 -1.26
C SER A 29 -22.45 -9.03 -1.19
N ARG A 30 -22.29 -8.11 -0.22
CA ARG A 30 -23.20 -6.98 -0.03
C ARG A 30 -22.83 -5.87 -1.01
N ALA A 31 -23.75 -5.56 -1.94
CA ALA A 31 -23.58 -4.43 -2.84
C ALA A 31 -23.60 -3.10 -2.07
N ILE A 32 -22.71 -2.19 -2.46
CA ILE A 32 -22.72 -0.80 -2.02
C ILE A 32 -23.46 0.01 -3.08
N GLN A 33 -24.34 0.90 -2.66
CA GLN A 33 -25.00 1.83 -3.58
C GLN A 33 -23.95 2.67 -4.32
N THR A 34 -24.07 2.78 -5.64
CA THR A 34 -23.16 3.57 -6.46
C THR A 34 -23.90 4.66 -7.21
N GLU A 35 -23.26 5.83 -7.31
CA GLU A 35 -23.62 6.93 -8.20
C GLU A 35 -22.58 7.06 -9.30
N VAL A 36 -23.02 7.59 -10.45
CA VAL A 36 -22.11 7.77 -11.59
C VAL A 36 -21.17 8.93 -11.35
N LEU A 37 -19.87 8.64 -11.41
CA LEU A 37 -18.79 9.60 -11.47
C LEU A 37 -18.44 9.86 -12.94
N ASN A 38 -18.28 11.13 -13.30
CA ASN A 38 -17.73 11.53 -14.60
C ASN A 38 -16.28 11.96 -14.43
N PRO A 39 -15.29 11.07 -14.64
CA PRO A 39 -13.89 11.38 -14.43
C PRO A 39 -13.44 12.54 -15.31
N GLN A 40 -12.71 13.48 -14.70
CA GLN A 40 -12.07 14.58 -15.39
C GLN A 40 -10.57 14.52 -15.16
N PRO A 41 -9.74 14.86 -16.16
CA PRO A 41 -8.31 14.90 -15.99
C PRO A 41 -7.91 16.00 -14.99
N ILE A 42 -7.09 15.62 -14.02
CA ILE A 42 -6.51 16.51 -13.01
C ILE A 42 -5.02 16.57 -13.27
N ARG A 43 -4.53 17.77 -13.54
CA ARG A 43 -3.11 18.05 -13.71
C ARG A 43 -2.65 19.08 -12.69
N ILE A 44 -1.59 18.76 -11.98
CA ILE A 44 -0.91 19.70 -11.08
C ILE A 44 0.29 20.28 -11.84
N ASP A 45 0.26 21.58 -12.06
CA ASP A 45 1.33 22.28 -12.77
C ASP A 45 2.41 22.77 -11.79
N LEU A 46 3.64 22.38 -12.02
CA LEU A 46 4.80 22.84 -11.24
C LEU A 46 4.90 24.37 -11.16
N ALA A 47 4.56 25.07 -12.26
CA ALA A 47 4.65 26.53 -12.32
C ALA A 47 3.62 27.23 -11.43
N GLN A 48 2.52 26.55 -11.08
CA GLN A 48 1.45 27.11 -10.26
C GLN A 48 1.56 26.73 -8.78
N LEU A 49 2.58 25.95 -8.40
CA LEU A 49 2.76 25.59 -6.99
C LEU A 49 3.10 26.81 -6.14
N PRO A 50 2.55 26.92 -4.93
CA PRO A 50 2.84 28.04 -4.03
C PRO A 50 4.32 28.03 -3.59
N GLN A 51 4.76 29.14 -3.01
CA GLN A 51 6.04 29.18 -2.32
C GLN A 51 5.92 28.56 -0.93
N PRO A 52 7.02 27.99 -0.38
CA PRO A 52 7.04 27.50 0.99
C PRO A 52 6.54 28.56 1.99
N GLY A 53 5.57 28.17 2.85
CA GLY A 53 5.00 29.05 3.85
C GLY A 53 3.99 30.09 3.31
N GLN A 54 3.65 30.07 2.03
CA GLN A 54 2.63 30.96 1.45
C GLN A 54 1.23 30.65 2.00
N THR A 55 0.97 29.42 2.37
CA THR A 55 -0.25 28.99 3.07
C THR A 55 0.13 28.36 4.40
N GLU A 56 -0.79 28.41 5.36
CA GLU A 56 -0.58 27.78 6.67
C GLU A 56 -0.36 26.27 6.53
N ALA A 57 0.59 25.74 7.30
CA ALA A 57 0.78 24.30 7.46
C ALA A 57 -0.23 23.79 8.51
N ALA A 58 -1.41 23.40 8.06
CA ALA A 58 -2.46 22.93 8.96
C ALA A 58 -2.18 21.53 9.49
N SER A 59 -2.71 21.23 10.67
CA SER A 59 -2.81 19.85 11.21
C SER A 59 -4.28 19.58 11.53
N ARG A 60 -4.94 18.80 10.66
CA ARG A 60 -6.35 18.43 10.79
C ARG A 60 -6.54 16.93 10.50
N PRO A 61 -6.20 16.06 11.46
CA PRO A 61 -6.45 14.63 11.35
C PRO A 61 -7.93 14.36 11.11
N PRO A 62 -8.29 13.41 10.24
CA PRO A 62 -9.67 13.11 9.96
C PRO A 62 -10.37 12.47 11.15
N THR A 63 -11.63 12.85 11.37
CA THR A 63 -12.55 12.06 12.19
C THR A 63 -13.06 10.89 11.37
N VAL A 64 -12.69 9.67 11.77
CA VAL A 64 -13.23 8.46 11.17
C VAL A 64 -14.57 8.15 11.84
N VAL A 65 -15.62 8.09 11.03
CA VAL A 65 -16.97 7.75 11.49
C VAL A 65 -17.35 6.32 11.07
N PRO A 66 -18.32 5.70 11.74
CA PRO A 66 -18.91 4.44 11.27
C PRO A 66 -19.43 4.55 9.85
N ILE A 67 -19.52 3.42 9.18
CA ILE A 67 -20.10 3.35 7.83
C ILE A 67 -21.55 3.88 7.90
N PRO A 68 -21.95 4.83 7.05
CA PRO A 68 -23.31 5.31 6.98
C PRO A 68 -24.32 4.16 6.78
N GLU A 69 -25.53 4.34 7.25
CA GLU A 69 -26.60 3.36 7.08
C GLU A 69 -26.82 3.01 5.59
N ASN A 70 -26.79 4.03 4.73
CA ASN A 70 -26.89 3.90 3.27
C ASN A 70 -25.62 4.48 2.63
N PRO A 71 -24.50 3.72 2.63
CA PRO A 71 -23.23 4.24 2.10
C PRO A 71 -23.31 4.33 0.57
N VAL A 72 -22.90 5.48 0.04
CA VAL A 72 -22.85 5.72 -1.40
C VAL A 72 -21.41 5.95 -1.84
N LEU A 73 -20.95 5.20 -2.83
CA LEU A 73 -19.69 5.44 -3.51
C LEU A 73 -19.95 5.93 -4.93
N ARG A 74 -19.05 6.72 -5.47
CA ARG A 74 -19.12 7.21 -6.84
C ARG A 74 -18.05 6.53 -7.67
N VAL A 75 -18.47 5.95 -8.80
CA VAL A 75 -17.61 5.24 -9.76
C VAL A 75 -18.04 5.57 -11.18
N PRO A 76 -17.17 5.41 -12.20
CA PRO A 76 -17.58 5.61 -13.59
C PRO A 76 -18.75 4.71 -13.99
N ALA A 77 -19.49 5.12 -15.01
CA ALA A 77 -20.66 4.36 -15.51
C ALA A 77 -20.30 2.89 -15.83
N GLY A 78 -21.18 1.98 -15.44
CA GLY A 78 -21.03 0.54 -15.65
C GLY A 78 -20.20 -0.17 -14.58
N PHE A 79 -19.57 0.54 -13.63
CA PHE A 79 -18.88 -0.07 -12.50
C PHE A 79 -19.83 -0.27 -11.31
N THR A 80 -19.57 -1.32 -10.55
CA THR A 80 -20.25 -1.65 -9.29
C THR A 80 -19.22 -1.92 -8.20
N VAL A 81 -19.64 -1.70 -6.94
CA VAL A 81 -18.79 -1.94 -5.76
C VAL A 81 -19.52 -2.87 -4.81
N ASN A 82 -18.83 -3.91 -4.37
CA ASN A 82 -19.34 -4.88 -3.40
C ASN A 82 -18.37 -5.04 -2.24
N VAL A 83 -18.86 -5.43 -1.07
CA VAL A 83 -18.03 -5.87 0.04
C VAL A 83 -17.47 -7.25 -0.30
N PHE A 84 -16.15 -7.37 -0.38
CA PHE A 84 -15.45 -8.65 -0.60
C PHE A 84 -15.20 -9.38 0.71
N ALA A 85 -14.72 -8.64 1.74
CA ALA A 85 -14.50 -9.16 3.09
C ALA A 85 -14.71 -8.06 4.12
N GLU A 86 -15.18 -8.40 5.31
CA GLU A 86 -15.37 -7.47 6.42
C GLU A 86 -14.93 -8.10 7.75
N GLY A 87 -14.86 -7.29 8.83
CA GLY A 87 -14.43 -7.76 10.15
C GLY A 87 -12.94 -8.11 10.22
N LEU A 88 -12.12 -7.53 9.35
CA LEU A 88 -10.66 -7.54 9.42
C LEU A 88 -10.18 -6.53 10.47
N ASP A 89 -8.89 -6.53 10.80
CA ASP A 89 -8.31 -5.48 11.66
C ASP A 89 -7.38 -4.59 10.85
N ARG A 90 -7.91 -3.45 10.40
CA ARG A 90 -7.17 -2.44 9.63
C ARG A 90 -6.37 -3.06 8.48
N PRO A 91 -7.07 -3.70 7.52
CA PRO A 91 -6.42 -4.37 6.40
C PRO A 91 -5.64 -3.34 5.56
N ARG A 92 -4.42 -3.69 5.15
CA ARG A 92 -3.59 -2.74 4.42
C ARG A 92 -3.18 -3.26 3.05
N TRP A 93 -2.27 -4.20 2.98
CA TRP A 93 -1.72 -4.66 1.69
C TRP A 93 -2.37 -5.95 1.23
N LEU A 94 -2.42 -6.13 -0.06
CA LEU A 94 -3.01 -7.29 -0.70
C LEU A 94 -1.98 -7.98 -1.59
N ALA A 95 -2.02 -9.31 -1.61
CA ALA A 95 -1.30 -10.12 -2.59
C ALA A 95 -2.19 -11.26 -3.08
N LEU A 96 -2.02 -11.63 -4.35
CA LEU A 96 -2.65 -12.81 -4.93
C LEU A 96 -1.67 -13.98 -4.81
N ALA A 97 -2.08 -15.02 -4.12
CA ALA A 97 -1.31 -16.25 -4.06
C ALA A 97 -1.36 -17.01 -5.41
N PRO A 98 -0.38 -17.86 -5.73
CA PRO A 98 -0.36 -18.60 -6.99
C PRO A 98 -1.61 -19.44 -7.28
N ASN A 99 -2.29 -19.91 -6.23
CA ASN A 99 -3.54 -20.67 -6.34
C ASN A 99 -4.81 -19.79 -6.44
N GLY A 100 -4.67 -18.45 -6.46
CA GLY A 100 -5.77 -17.50 -6.53
C GLY A 100 -6.35 -17.06 -5.18
N ASP A 101 -5.86 -17.57 -4.06
CA ASP A 101 -6.25 -17.08 -2.73
C ASP A 101 -5.78 -15.62 -2.54
N VAL A 102 -6.57 -14.81 -1.83
CA VAL A 102 -6.17 -13.44 -1.50
C VAL A 102 -5.52 -13.42 -0.12
N LEU A 103 -4.31 -12.85 -0.05
CA LEU A 103 -3.63 -12.57 1.21
C LEU A 103 -3.79 -11.09 1.55
N VAL A 104 -4.06 -10.80 2.82
CA VAL A 104 -4.18 -9.43 3.32
C VAL A 104 -3.37 -9.25 4.61
N THR A 105 -2.60 -8.17 4.69
CA THR A 105 -1.90 -7.81 5.94
C THR A 105 -2.85 -7.09 6.89
N GLU A 106 -2.95 -7.62 8.10
CA GLU A 106 -3.52 -6.98 9.28
C GLU A 106 -2.35 -6.51 10.15
N THR A 107 -1.70 -5.45 9.70
CA THR A 107 -0.34 -5.06 10.11
C THR A 107 -0.19 -4.91 11.61
N ARG A 108 -1.15 -4.25 12.29
CA ARG A 108 -1.09 -4.01 13.74
C ARG A 108 -1.25 -5.28 14.59
N ARG A 109 -1.83 -6.32 14.01
CA ARG A 109 -1.92 -7.65 14.63
C ARG A 109 -0.70 -8.52 14.36
N ASN A 110 0.26 -8.03 13.57
CA ASN A 110 1.36 -8.87 13.06
C ASN A 110 0.85 -10.15 12.38
N GLN A 111 -0.17 -9.99 11.53
CA GLN A 111 -0.85 -11.09 10.88
C GLN A 111 -1.01 -10.87 9.38
N ILE A 112 -0.89 -11.95 8.63
CA ILE A 112 -1.37 -12.07 7.25
C ILE A 112 -2.53 -13.05 7.29
N THR A 113 -3.68 -12.62 6.78
CA THR A 113 -4.89 -13.44 6.69
C THR A 113 -5.08 -13.92 5.28
N LYS A 114 -5.40 -15.20 5.11
CA LYS A 114 -5.77 -15.81 3.85
C LYS A 114 -7.28 -15.83 3.70
N LEU A 115 -7.75 -15.33 2.56
CA LEU A 115 -9.15 -15.30 2.14
C LEU A 115 -9.29 -16.20 0.92
N GLN A 116 -10.02 -17.31 1.07
CA GLN A 116 -10.38 -18.17 -0.04
C GLN A 116 -11.73 -17.75 -0.60
N HIS A 117 -11.81 -17.58 -1.89
CA HIS A 117 -13.03 -17.10 -2.54
C HIS A 117 -13.35 -17.90 -3.80
N ARG A 118 -14.61 -17.85 -4.18
CA ARG A 118 -15.11 -18.32 -5.47
C ARG A 118 -16.01 -17.24 -6.06
N ASP A 119 -15.73 -16.83 -7.29
CA ASP A 119 -16.50 -15.81 -8.01
C ASP A 119 -16.64 -14.48 -7.20
N GLY A 120 -15.63 -14.15 -6.40
CA GLY A 120 -15.59 -12.96 -5.54
C GLY A 120 -16.39 -13.09 -4.24
N VAL A 121 -16.86 -14.27 -3.88
CA VAL A 121 -17.50 -14.55 -2.60
C VAL A 121 -16.53 -15.30 -1.70
N VAL A 122 -16.15 -14.70 -0.58
CA VAL A 122 -15.25 -15.32 0.40
C VAL A 122 -16.01 -16.39 1.18
N PHE A 123 -15.49 -17.61 1.16
CA PHE A 123 -16.07 -18.76 1.88
C PHE A 123 -15.17 -19.29 3.01
N SER A 124 -13.90 -18.86 3.07
CA SER A 124 -12.97 -19.26 4.12
C SER A 124 -12.04 -18.11 4.47
N ARG A 125 -11.83 -17.90 5.74
CA ARG A 125 -10.91 -16.91 6.29
C ARG A 125 -10.11 -17.55 7.42
N ARG A 126 -8.76 -17.48 7.32
CA ARG A 126 -7.87 -18.03 8.34
C ARG A 126 -6.53 -17.28 8.39
N PRO A 127 -5.82 -17.29 9.52
CA PRO A 127 -4.44 -16.83 9.57
C PRO A 127 -3.58 -17.62 8.56
N PHE A 128 -2.72 -16.91 7.84
CA PHE A 128 -1.71 -17.48 6.94
C PHE A 128 -0.32 -17.41 7.57
N ALA A 129 0.01 -16.27 8.19
CA ALA A 129 1.21 -16.05 8.97
C ALA A 129 0.89 -15.12 10.15
N THR A 130 1.62 -15.27 11.25
CA THR A 130 1.43 -14.52 12.51
C THR A 130 2.77 -14.05 13.07
N ALA A 131 2.75 -13.40 14.24
CA ALA A 131 3.96 -13.05 14.99
C ALA A 131 4.84 -14.27 15.31
N GLU A 132 4.24 -15.47 15.48
CA GLU A 132 4.98 -16.73 15.70
C GLU A 132 5.86 -17.09 14.50
N ASN A 133 5.43 -16.72 13.29
CA ASN A 133 6.22 -16.87 12.08
C ASN A 133 7.29 -15.76 11.91
N GLY A 134 7.38 -14.82 12.84
CA GLY A 134 8.34 -13.72 12.83
C GLY A 134 7.82 -12.43 12.23
N LEU A 135 6.50 -12.28 12.02
CA LEU A 135 5.93 -11.03 11.53
C LEU A 135 6.08 -9.91 12.55
N ASN A 136 6.49 -8.73 12.06
CA ASN A 136 6.60 -7.48 12.82
C ASN A 136 6.17 -6.31 11.94
N LEU A 137 4.96 -5.80 12.16
CA LEU A 137 4.32 -4.78 11.33
C LEU A 137 4.47 -5.08 9.82
N PRO A 138 4.00 -6.25 9.34
CA PRO A 138 4.15 -6.64 7.94
C PRO A 138 3.36 -5.70 7.02
N LEU A 139 3.89 -5.42 5.82
CA LEU A 139 3.15 -4.70 4.79
C LEU A 139 3.24 -5.42 3.44
N GLY A 140 4.32 -5.22 2.69
CA GLY A 140 4.47 -5.77 1.35
C GLY A 140 4.61 -7.27 1.35
N MET A 141 4.07 -7.91 0.32
CA MET A 141 4.10 -9.35 0.11
C MET A 141 4.40 -9.64 -1.35
N ALA A 142 5.26 -10.62 -1.62
CA ALA A 142 5.57 -11.06 -2.99
C ALA A 142 5.83 -12.56 -3.04
N PHE A 143 5.59 -13.16 -4.20
CA PHE A 143 5.91 -14.55 -4.49
C PHE A 143 6.98 -14.61 -5.60
N ALA A 144 7.94 -15.51 -5.45
CA ALA A 144 8.88 -15.87 -6.52
C ALA A 144 9.25 -17.34 -6.40
N GLY A 145 8.97 -18.14 -7.43
CA GLY A 145 9.13 -19.59 -7.37
C GLY A 145 8.45 -20.19 -6.15
N ASP A 146 9.18 -21.03 -5.43
CA ASP A 146 8.72 -21.69 -4.19
C ASP A 146 8.99 -20.85 -2.94
N SER A 147 9.02 -19.53 -3.08
CA SER A 147 9.28 -18.60 -1.96
C SER A 147 8.23 -17.53 -1.84
N PHE A 148 7.90 -17.20 -0.58
CA PHE A 148 7.04 -16.09 -0.20
C PHE A 148 7.84 -15.08 0.61
N TYR A 149 7.74 -13.81 0.24
CA TYR A 149 8.49 -12.71 0.83
C TYR A 149 7.56 -11.75 1.55
N VAL A 150 8.00 -11.27 2.71
CA VAL A 150 7.26 -10.27 3.51
C VAL A 150 8.18 -9.13 3.91
N GLY A 151 7.75 -7.91 3.64
CA GLY A 151 8.37 -6.70 4.19
C GLY A 151 7.83 -6.42 5.59
N ASN A 152 8.58 -6.81 6.62
CA ASN A 152 8.39 -6.32 7.98
C ASN A 152 8.96 -4.91 8.11
N THR A 153 8.60 -4.18 9.18
CA THR A 153 9.17 -2.84 9.42
C THR A 153 10.69 -2.86 9.59
N ASP A 154 11.23 -3.95 10.12
CA ASP A 154 12.65 -4.12 10.52
C ASP A 154 13.41 -5.18 9.69
N ALA A 155 12.75 -5.86 8.77
CA ALA A 155 13.38 -6.92 8.01
C ALA A 155 12.62 -7.25 6.71
N VAL A 156 13.30 -7.92 5.78
CA VAL A 156 12.66 -8.74 4.76
C VAL A 156 12.74 -10.19 5.19
N LEU A 157 11.59 -10.85 5.26
CA LEU A 157 11.49 -12.28 5.56
C LEU A 157 11.24 -13.07 4.28
N ARG A 158 11.88 -14.23 4.19
CA ARG A 158 11.62 -15.26 3.17
C ARG A 158 11.06 -16.51 3.84
N PHE A 159 10.03 -17.09 3.24
CA PHE A 159 9.42 -18.36 3.66
C PHE A 159 9.44 -19.35 2.49
N PRO A 160 9.74 -20.62 2.71
CA PRO A 160 9.35 -21.67 1.77
C PRO A 160 7.84 -21.68 1.58
N TYR A 161 7.39 -21.70 0.33
CA TYR A 161 5.95 -21.74 -0.03
C TYR A 161 5.69 -23.03 -0.81
N VAL A 162 5.08 -24.01 -0.15
CA VAL A 162 4.84 -25.34 -0.70
C VAL A 162 3.41 -25.74 -0.40
N ASN A 163 2.69 -26.29 -1.38
CA ASN A 163 1.31 -26.73 -1.25
C ASN A 163 0.40 -25.66 -0.63
N ASP A 164 0.50 -24.44 -1.13
CA ASP A 164 -0.29 -23.26 -0.69
C ASP A 164 -0.12 -22.89 0.79
N ARG A 165 1.04 -23.19 1.37
CA ARG A 165 1.38 -22.95 2.79
C ARG A 165 2.80 -22.46 2.95
N ILE A 166 3.00 -21.72 4.04
CA ILE A 166 4.33 -21.48 4.61
C ILE A 166 4.52 -22.36 5.83
N SER A 167 5.76 -22.58 6.26
CA SER A 167 6.09 -23.32 7.47
C SER A 167 7.15 -22.61 8.29
N GLY A 168 7.04 -22.73 9.62
CA GLY A 168 8.03 -22.24 10.57
C GLY A 168 8.15 -20.72 10.63
N ARG A 169 9.30 -20.25 11.11
CA ARG A 169 9.66 -18.84 11.11
C ARG A 169 10.29 -18.46 9.78
N GLY A 170 9.98 -17.20 9.34
CA GLY A 170 10.63 -16.65 8.17
C GLY A 170 12.15 -16.48 8.37
N GLU A 171 12.90 -16.81 7.36
CA GLU A 171 14.31 -16.47 7.28
C GLU A 171 14.47 -14.98 7.06
N LYS A 172 15.24 -14.30 7.91
CA LYS A 172 15.58 -12.89 7.72
C LYS A 172 16.69 -12.79 6.66
N ILE A 173 16.32 -12.39 5.44
CA ILE A 173 17.26 -12.22 4.33
C ILE A 173 17.85 -10.80 4.25
N ALA A 174 17.20 -9.81 4.87
CA ALA A 174 17.74 -8.45 4.98
C ALA A 174 17.26 -7.79 6.28
N GLU A 175 18.17 -7.11 6.99
CA GLU A 175 17.81 -6.20 8.07
C GLU A 175 17.46 -4.83 7.52
N LEU A 176 16.41 -4.21 8.08
CA LEU A 176 15.92 -2.90 7.69
C LEU A 176 15.86 -1.98 8.92
N PRO A 177 16.00 -0.66 8.75
CA PRO A 177 15.93 0.27 9.87
C PRO A 177 14.48 0.41 10.34
N GLY A 178 14.03 -0.44 11.25
CA GLY A 178 12.72 -0.45 11.87
C GLY A 178 12.76 0.15 13.26
N GLN A 179 11.90 1.12 13.59
CA GLN A 179 11.82 1.75 14.92
C GLN A 179 10.38 1.94 15.41
N GLY A 180 9.46 1.09 14.97
CA GLY A 180 8.06 1.14 15.42
C GLY A 180 7.15 2.03 14.58
N TYR A 181 5.95 2.30 15.10
CA TYR A 181 4.82 2.79 14.32
C TYR A 181 4.87 4.28 13.95
N ASN A 182 5.52 5.14 14.73
CA ASN A 182 5.44 6.60 14.58
C ASN A 182 6.37 7.20 13.51
N GLN A 183 6.89 6.38 12.62
CA GLN A 183 7.81 6.78 11.54
C GLN A 183 7.31 6.16 10.24
N HIS A 184 7.94 6.46 9.10
CA HIS A 184 7.63 5.75 7.85
C HIS A 184 8.04 4.27 7.98
N TRP A 185 7.17 3.50 8.59
CA TRP A 185 7.40 2.11 9.03
C TRP A 185 7.07 1.08 7.97
N THR A 186 6.36 1.48 6.91
CA THR A 186 5.94 0.58 5.85
C THR A 186 7.13 0.12 5.00
N ARG A 187 7.13 -1.17 4.63
CA ARG A 187 8.12 -1.77 3.72
C ARG A 187 7.35 -2.54 2.67
N ASN A 188 7.30 -1.99 1.46
CA ASN A 188 6.73 -2.73 0.34
C ASN A 188 7.83 -3.55 -0.31
N VAL A 189 7.48 -4.77 -0.74
CA VAL A 189 8.38 -5.65 -1.46
C VAL A 189 7.74 -6.07 -2.78
N VAL A 190 8.53 -6.04 -3.86
CA VAL A 190 8.12 -6.52 -5.18
C VAL A 190 9.26 -7.29 -5.83
N VAL A 191 8.92 -8.30 -6.61
CA VAL A 191 9.88 -9.08 -7.40
C VAL A 191 9.92 -8.51 -8.81
N SER A 192 11.12 -8.45 -9.40
CA SER A 192 11.30 -8.03 -10.79
C SER A 192 10.56 -8.94 -11.77
N PRO A 193 10.19 -8.45 -12.96
CA PRO A 193 9.45 -9.26 -13.96
C PRO A 193 10.16 -10.53 -14.40
N ASP A 194 11.50 -10.54 -14.37
CA ASP A 194 12.33 -11.73 -14.67
C ASP A 194 12.43 -12.72 -13.51
N GLY A 195 11.85 -12.39 -12.35
CA GLY A 195 11.85 -13.21 -11.16
C GLY A 195 13.20 -13.35 -10.44
N GLN A 196 14.18 -12.45 -10.73
CA GLN A 196 15.56 -12.61 -10.25
C GLN A 196 15.91 -11.66 -9.09
N ARG A 197 15.20 -10.55 -8.95
CA ARG A 197 15.52 -9.48 -8.00
C ARG A 197 14.35 -9.13 -7.11
N LEU A 198 14.65 -8.78 -5.88
CA LEU A 198 13.70 -8.27 -4.90
C LEU A 198 13.98 -6.78 -4.66
N PHE A 199 12.94 -5.96 -4.73
CA PHE A 199 12.99 -4.54 -4.44
C PHE A 199 12.23 -4.25 -3.16
N VAL A 200 12.78 -3.38 -2.30
CA VAL A 200 12.12 -2.97 -1.05
C VAL A 200 12.16 -1.45 -0.87
N SER A 201 11.01 -0.85 -0.59
CA SER A 201 10.91 0.57 -0.28
C SER A 201 11.15 0.84 1.21
N ILE A 202 11.88 1.91 1.50
CA ILE A 202 12.23 2.32 2.86
C ILE A 202 12.04 3.83 2.98
N GLY A 203 11.01 4.26 3.70
CA GLY A 203 10.76 5.68 3.95
C GLY A 203 11.75 6.29 4.94
N SER A 204 11.81 7.62 4.97
CA SER A 204 12.60 8.39 5.93
C SER A 204 12.14 8.15 7.38
N ARG A 205 12.98 8.52 8.32
CA ARG A 205 12.63 8.56 9.74
C ARG A 205 12.00 9.90 10.11
N SER A 206 12.50 10.98 9.53
CA SER A 206 12.08 12.34 9.80
C SER A 206 11.24 12.93 8.65
N ASN A 207 10.75 14.14 8.86
CA ASN A 207 10.08 14.92 7.83
C ASN A 207 11.06 15.45 6.78
N ALA A 208 12.19 16.03 7.22
CA ALA A 208 13.14 16.71 6.33
C ALA A 208 14.58 16.76 6.88
N ASP A 209 14.97 15.92 7.85
CA ASP A 209 16.35 15.86 8.32
C ASP A 209 17.19 14.97 7.41
N GLU A 210 18.47 15.25 7.31
CA GLU A 210 19.41 14.37 6.62
C GLU A 210 19.51 13.01 7.35
N GLU A 211 19.47 11.94 6.61
CA GLU A 211 19.48 10.58 7.15
C GLU A 211 20.42 9.67 6.37
N PRO A 212 21.09 8.73 7.05
CA PRO A 212 21.91 7.75 6.36
C PRO A 212 21.05 6.75 5.56
N LEU A 213 21.60 6.29 4.45
CA LEU A 213 21.02 5.13 3.74
C LEU A 213 20.93 3.92 4.68
N PRO A 214 19.93 3.06 4.53
CA PRO A 214 18.99 2.96 3.40
C PRO A 214 17.67 3.73 3.61
N ARG A 215 17.59 4.72 4.49
CA ARG A 215 16.40 5.56 4.63
C ARG A 215 16.13 6.37 3.35
N ALA A 216 14.85 6.71 3.10
CA ALA A 216 14.40 7.48 1.94
C ALA A 216 14.91 6.91 0.60
N SER A 217 14.79 5.58 0.44
CA SER A 217 15.33 4.89 -0.73
C SER A 217 14.54 3.65 -1.12
N ILE A 218 14.84 3.15 -2.30
CA ILE A 218 14.47 1.81 -2.74
C ILE A 218 15.76 1.00 -2.84
N GLN A 219 15.77 -0.16 -2.19
CA GLN A 219 16.87 -1.11 -2.23
C GLN A 219 16.55 -2.23 -3.22
N VAL A 220 17.58 -2.79 -3.84
CA VAL A 220 17.50 -3.99 -4.67
C VAL A 220 18.46 -5.05 -4.14
N MET A 221 18.08 -6.32 -4.25
CA MET A 221 18.90 -7.47 -3.82
C MET A 221 18.53 -8.72 -4.62
N ASN A 222 19.34 -9.75 -4.52
CA ASN A 222 18.97 -11.09 -4.97
C ASN A 222 17.84 -11.67 -4.10
N LEU A 223 17.17 -12.72 -4.56
CA LEU A 223 16.08 -13.36 -3.82
C LEU A 223 16.51 -13.99 -2.49
N ASP A 224 17.80 -14.24 -2.29
CA ASP A 224 18.40 -14.72 -1.03
C ASP A 224 18.89 -13.59 -0.11
N GLY A 225 18.71 -12.33 -0.51
CA GLY A 225 19.14 -11.14 0.22
C GLY A 225 20.57 -10.69 -0.08
N SER A 226 21.33 -11.47 -0.83
CA SER A 226 22.69 -11.11 -1.26
C SER A 226 22.70 -9.96 -2.28
N ASP A 227 23.87 -9.37 -2.52
CA ASP A 227 24.07 -8.24 -3.46
C ASP A 227 23.12 -7.05 -3.21
N ARG A 228 22.81 -6.80 -1.95
CA ARG A 228 21.94 -5.68 -1.57
C ARG A 228 22.62 -4.34 -1.79
N ARG A 229 21.94 -3.46 -2.53
CA ARG A 229 22.41 -2.09 -2.78
C ARG A 229 21.23 -1.11 -2.91
N THR A 230 21.55 0.18 -2.81
CA THR A 230 20.56 1.23 -3.10
C THR A 230 20.31 1.28 -4.59
N PHE A 231 19.04 1.09 -4.99
CA PHE A 231 18.59 1.23 -6.36
C PHE A 231 18.34 2.70 -6.71
N ALA A 232 17.61 3.43 -5.83
CA ALA A 232 17.36 4.86 -5.97
C ALA A 232 17.22 5.49 -4.57
N SER A 233 17.48 6.79 -4.46
CA SER A 233 17.45 7.52 -3.18
C SER A 233 16.81 8.91 -3.31
N GLY A 234 16.63 9.59 -2.17
CA GLY A 234 15.95 10.89 -2.15
C GLY A 234 14.43 10.80 -2.32
N LEU A 235 13.85 9.62 -2.12
CA LEU A 235 12.41 9.35 -2.13
C LEU A 235 11.93 9.39 -0.67
N ARG A 236 11.33 10.49 -0.23
CA ARG A 236 11.01 10.67 1.20
C ARG A 236 10.26 9.49 1.80
N ASN A 237 9.13 9.10 1.24
CA ASN A 237 8.37 7.93 1.70
C ASN A 237 7.77 7.17 0.50
N PRO A 238 8.57 6.35 -0.18
CA PRO A 238 8.07 5.48 -1.24
C PRO A 238 7.26 4.34 -0.61
N VAL A 239 6.00 4.18 -1.01
CA VAL A 239 5.10 3.17 -0.43
C VAL A 239 4.62 2.17 -1.48
N GLY A 240 3.89 2.61 -2.48
CA GLY A 240 3.46 1.75 -3.58
C GLY A 240 4.62 1.48 -4.52
N LEU A 241 4.90 0.22 -4.79
CA LEU A 241 5.84 -0.21 -5.83
C LEU A 241 5.11 -1.14 -6.80
N ALA A 242 5.30 -0.91 -8.10
CA ALA A 242 4.80 -1.81 -9.12
C ALA A 242 5.64 -1.73 -10.39
N PHE A 243 5.86 -2.84 -11.04
CA PHE A 243 6.44 -2.88 -12.39
C PHE A 243 5.34 -2.64 -13.42
N ASN A 244 5.63 -1.76 -14.37
CA ASN A 244 4.77 -1.56 -15.54
C ASN A 244 4.83 -2.82 -16.41
N PRO A 245 3.70 -3.52 -16.63
CA PRO A 245 3.71 -4.79 -17.36
C PRO A 245 4.09 -4.65 -18.85
N ALA A 246 3.94 -3.46 -19.42
CA ALA A 246 4.27 -3.21 -20.82
C ALA A 246 5.76 -2.94 -21.06
N THR A 247 6.47 -2.35 -20.09
CA THR A 247 7.86 -1.90 -20.25
C THR A 247 8.85 -2.56 -19.30
N GLY A 248 8.36 -3.19 -18.23
CA GLY A 248 9.21 -3.71 -17.14
C GLY A 248 9.80 -2.62 -16.24
N ALA A 249 9.47 -1.34 -16.44
CA ALA A 249 9.96 -0.24 -15.61
C ALA A 249 9.31 -0.25 -14.21
N LEU A 250 10.11 0.03 -13.18
CA LEU A 250 9.63 0.16 -11.81
C LEU A 250 9.01 1.55 -11.62
N PHE A 251 7.83 1.59 -11.00
CA PHE A 251 7.16 2.83 -10.58
C PHE A 251 6.93 2.83 -9.07
N ALA A 252 6.92 4.03 -8.48
CA ALA A 252 6.64 4.25 -7.08
C ALA A 252 5.65 5.39 -6.85
N THR A 253 4.77 5.22 -5.85
CA THR A 253 4.09 6.35 -5.21
C THR A 253 4.93 6.86 -4.05
N VAL A 254 5.06 8.17 -3.92
CA VAL A 254 5.87 8.80 -2.88
C VAL A 254 5.06 9.84 -2.13
N ASN A 255 5.05 9.73 -0.81
CA ASN A 255 4.50 10.79 0.04
C ASN A 255 5.59 11.78 0.40
N GLU A 256 5.35 13.02 0.04
CA GLU A 256 6.32 14.09 0.15
C GLU A 256 6.30 14.81 1.51
N ARG A 257 7.13 15.86 1.60
CA ARG A 257 7.43 16.62 2.79
C ARG A 257 6.21 17.38 3.31
N ASP A 258 6.04 17.37 4.64
CA ASP A 258 5.00 18.11 5.34
C ASP A 258 5.51 19.50 5.78
N GLN A 259 4.58 20.38 6.21
CA GLN A 259 4.86 21.67 6.87
C GLN A 259 5.44 22.78 5.96
N LEU A 260 5.21 22.73 4.66
CA LEU A 260 5.49 23.84 3.75
C LEU A 260 4.21 24.58 3.33
N GLY A 261 3.06 24.19 3.84
CA GLY A 261 1.74 24.76 3.56
C GLY A 261 0.80 23.75 2.90
N ASP A 262 -0.46 24.11 2.77
CA ASP A 262 -1.53 23.24 2.26
C ASP A 262 -1.29 22.72 0.83
N GLY A 263 -0.64 23.52 -0.01
CA GLY A 263 -0.36 23.18 -1.42
C GLY A 263 1.01 22.55 -1.67
N LEU A 264 1.82 22.35 -0.62
CA LEU A 264 3.18 21.83 -0.69
C LEU A 264 3.44 20.74 0.37
N VAL A 265 4.11 19.67 -0.02
CA VAL A 265 4.62 19.30 -1.36
C VAL A 265 3.65 18.30 -1.96
N PRO A 266 3.31 18.39 -3.26
CA PRO A 266 2.56 17.36 -3.94
C PRO A 266 3.15 15.98 -3.73
N ASP A 267 2.31 14.99 -3.35
CA ASP A 267 2.65 13.59 -3.49
C ASP A 267 2.79 13.25 -4.99
N TYR A 268 3.42 12.14 -5.35
CA TYR A 268 3.62 11.86 -6.76
C TYR A 268 3.70 10.37 -7.12
N LEU A 269 3.54 10.10 -8.41
CA LEU A 269 3.92 8.86 -9.08
C LEU A 269 5.12 9.13 -9.97
N THR A 270 6.13 8.28 -9.89
CA THR A 270 7.34 8.39 -10.73
C THR A 270 7.85 7.02 -11.17
N GLN A 271 8.41 6.96 -12.38
CA GLN A 271 9.32 5.89 -12.73
C GLN A 271 10.57 5.98 -11.88
N VAL A 272 11.07 4.84 -11.44
CA VAL A 272 12.26 4.77 -10.59
C VAL A 272 13.42 4.19 -11.41
N ASP A 273 14.43 5.03 -11.67
CA ASP A 273 15.61 4.64 -12.42
C ASP A 273 16.77 4.28 -11.48
N GLU A 274 17.60 3.31 -11.88
CA GLU A 274 18.77 2.90 -11.11
C GLU A 274 19.78 4.04 -10.99
N GLY A 275 20.27 4.27 -9.76
CA GLY A 275 21.20 5.35 -9.43
C GLY A 275 20.58 6.75 -9.36
N ALA A 276 19.26 6.89 -9.59
CA ALA A 276 18.60 8.17 -9.55
C ALA A 276 18.43 8.73 -8.13
N PHE A 277 18.40 10.07 -8.04
CA PHE A 277 18.12 10.82 -6.81
C PHE A 277 16.89 11.71 -7.02
N TYR A 278 15.92 11.64 -6.08
CA TYR A 278 14.61 12.29 -6.20
C TYR A 278 14.45 13.54 -5.31
N GLY A 279 15.54 14.04 -4.74
CA GLY A 279 15.64 15.36 -4.13
C GLY A 279 15.65 15.37 -2.61
N TRP A 280 14.80 14.60 -1.94
CA TRP A 280 14.71 14.63 -0.47
C TRP A 280 16.05 14.28 0.21
N PRO A 281 16.49 15.03 1.26
CA PRO A 281 15.81 16.15 1.90
C PRO A 281 16.19 17.55 1.35
N TYR A 282 17.05 17.65 0.35
CA TYR A 282 17.68 18.90 -0.09
C TYR A 282 16.85 19.72 -1.09
N ALA A 283 16.06 19.03 -1.88
CA ALA A 283 15.14 19.61 -2.86
C ALA A 283 13.87 18.77 -2.97
N TYR A 284 12.83 19.32 -3.56
CA TYR A 284 11.58 18.62 -3.83
C TYR A 284 11.14 18.87 -5.27
N LEU A 285 10.68 17.84 -5.96
CA LEU A 285 10.11 17.81 -7.31
C LEU A 285 11.07 18.23 -8.42
N THR A 286 11.88 19.28 -8.26
CA THR A 286 12.84 19.79 -9.26
C THR A 286 14.13 20.26 -8.60
N PRO A 287 15.26 20.34 -9.35
CA PRO A 287 16.56 20.76 -8.81
C PRO A 287 16.58 22.17 -8.20
N ASP A 288 15.75 23.07 -8.69
CA ASP A 288 15.67 24.47 -8.28
C ASP A 288 14.73 24.73 -7.10
N ARG A 289 13.90 23.74 -6.72
CA ARG A 289 13.01 23.83 -5.57
C ARG A 289 13.69 23.29 -4.31
N LEU A 290 14.54 24.13 -3.72
CA LEU A 290 15.31 23.76 -2.53
C LEU A 290 14.42 23.69 -1.29
N ASP A 291 14.66 22.70 -0.42
CA ASP A 291 13.98 22.64 0.87
C ASP A 291 14.54 23.74 1.79
N PRO A 292 13.70 24.62 2.38
CA PRO A 292 14.15 25.74 3.20
C PRO A 292 15.02 25.36 4.39
N ARG A 293 14.95 24.11 4.87
CA ARG A 293 15.81 23.62 5.99
C ARG A 293 17.25 23.32 5.55
N HIS A 294 17.46 23.20 4.26
CA HIS A 294 18.74 22.83 3.66
C HIS A 294 19.28 23.90 2.72
N VAL A 295 18.92 25.17 3.00
CA VAL A 295 19.41 26.34 2.27
C VAL A 295 20.33 27.15 3.18
N GLU A 296 21.53 27.43 2.69
CA GLU A 296 22.53 28.27 3.33
C GLU A 296 22.16 29.77 3.22
N SER A 297 22.85 30.64 3.96
CA SER A 297 22.60 32.08 3.94
C SER A 297 22.82 32.75 2.60
N ASP A 298 23.58 32.10 1.66
CA ASP A 298 23.79 32.56 0.29
C ASP A 298 22.72 32.07 -0.69
N GLY A 299 21.67 31.39 -0.18
CA GLY A 299 20.57 30.86 -0.97
C GLY A 299 20.83 29.53 -1.67
N LYS A 300 21.98 28.90 -1.46
CA LYS A 300 22.29 27.59 -2.05
C LYS A 300 21.92 26.45 -1.13
N SER A 301 21.75 25.27 -1.72
CA SER A 301 21.55 24.04 -0.94
C SER A 301 22.81 23.71 -0.13
N THR A 302 22.63 23.14 1.08
CA THR A 302 23.72 22.53 1.84
C THR A 302 24.40 21.38 1.08
N ARG A 303 23.72 20.79 0.09
CA ARG A 303 24.24 19.74 -0.80
C ARG A 303 23.88 20.07 -2.25
N PRO A 304 24.52 21.06 -2.87
CA PRO A 304 24.21 21.48 -4.23
C PRO A 304 24.47 20.38 -5.26
N ASP A 305 25.42 19.50 -4.98
CA ASP A 305 25.74 18.32 -5.80
C ASP A 305 24.59 17.31 -5.88
N LEU A 306 23.80 17.14 -4.80
CA LEU A 306 22.63 16.28 -4.77
C LEU A 306 21.36 17.01 -5.26
N ALA A 307 21.16 18.25 -4.81
CA ALA A 307 20.01 19.04 -5.25
C ALA A 307 19.95 19.13 -6.78
N ALA A 308 21.10 19.36 -7.44
CA ALA A 308 21.20 19.41 -8.90
C ALA A 308 20.85 18.10 -9.63
N LYS A 309 20.88 16.96 -8.93
CA LYS A 309 20.52 15.64 -9.49
C LYS A 309 19.05 15.27 -9.30
N THR A 310 18.25 16.14 -8.66
CA THR A 310 16.84 15.87 -8.38
C THR A 310 16.09 15.53 -9.68
N ARG A 311 15.49 14.35 -9.72
CA ARG A 311 14.63 13.89 -10.82
C ARG A 311 13.22 14.44 -10.63
N THR A 312 12.67 15.02 -11.68
CA THR A 312 11.28 15.51 -11.69
C THR A 312 10.33 14.33 -11.85
N PRO A 313 9.32 14.17 -10.96
CA PRO A 313 8.30 13.13 -11.09
C PRO A 313 7.41 13.35 -12.33
N GLU A 314 6.86 12.25 -12.86
CA GLU A 314 6.00 12.32 -14.04
C GLU A 314 4.57 12.75 -13.74
N VAL A 315 4.02 12.40 -12.57
CA VAL A 315 2.64 12.74 -12.20
C VAL A 315 2.59 13.26 -10.79
N LEU A 316 2.21 14.51 -10.63
CA LEU A 316 1.95 15.12 -9.33
C LEU A 316 0.53 14.84 -8.90
N PHE A 317 0.36 14.50 -7.62
CA PHE A 317 -0.91 14.36 -6.95
C PHE A 317 -1.15 15.57 -6.05
N GLU A 318 -2.40 15.81 -5.72
CA GLU A 318 -2.74 16.85 -4.76
C GLU A 318 -1.95 16.65 -3.45
N ALA A 319 -1.33 17.74 -2.96
CA ALA A 319 -0.46 17.69 -1.78
C ALA A 319 -1.19 17.03 -0.59
N HIS A 320 -0.47 16.20 0.15
CA HIS A 320 -0.95 15.51 1.34
C HIS A 320 -2.04 14.44 1.09
N SER A 321 -2.26 14.02 -0.15
CA SER A 321 -3.24 12.97 -0.48
C SER A 321 -2.94 11.61 0.15
N ALA A 322 -1.71 11.39 0.59
CA ALA A 322 -1.18 10.12 1.09
C ALA A 322 -1.38 8.99 0.07
N ALA A 323 -0.76 9.15 -1.10
CA ALA A 323 -0.76 8.14 -2.15
C ALA A 323 0.00 6.88 -1.70
N LEU A 324 -0.70 5.75 -1.58
CA LEU A 324 -0.15 4.49 -1.05
C LEU A 324 -0.16 3.38 -2.11
N GLY A 325 -1.23 2.59 -2.18
CA GLY A 325 -1.33 1.47 -3.11
C GLY A 325 -1.17 1.89 -4.56
N LEU A 326 -0.34 1.17 -5.29
CA LEU A 326 -0.12 1.33 -6.73
C LEU A 326 -0.34 -0.02 -7.39
N LYS A 327 -1.19 -0.06 -8.41
CA LYS A 327 -1.44 -1.29 -9.17
C LYS A 327 -1.71 -0.99 -10.63
N PHE A 328 -0.85 -1.46 -11.53
CA PHE A 328 -1.17 -1.50 -12.96
C PHE A 328 -2.32 -2.46 -13.19
N TYR A 329 -3.27 -2.07 -14.03
CA TYR A 329 -4.37 -2.95 -14.38
C TYR A 329 -3.90 -3.99 -15.40
N THR A 330 -4.01 -5.26 -15.02
CA THR A 330 -3.59 -6.41 -15.83
C THR A 330 -4.77 -7.28 -16.28
N GLY A 331 -5.99 -6.88 -15.91
CA GLY A 331 -7.21 -7.55 -16.35
C GLY A 331 -7.67 -7.12 -17.75
N ASN A 332 -8.70 -7.76 -18.24
CA ASN A 332 -9.30 -7.46 -19.55
C ASN A 332 -10.82 -7.12 -19.48
N THR A 333 -11.40 -7.10 -18.28
CA THR A 333 -12.84 -6.89 -18.09
C THR A 333 -13.22 -5.42 -17.97
N PHE A 334 -12.31 -4.54 -17.52
CA PHE A 334 -12.56 -3.10 -17.49
C PHE A 334 -12.55 -2.52 -18.92
N PRO A 335 -13.24 -1.39 -19.16
CA PRO A 335 -13.18 -0.67 -20.43
C PRO A 335 -11.75 -0.40 -20.87
N GLU A 336 -11.52 -0.36 -22.17
CA GLU A 336 -10.20 -0.20 -22.79
C GLU A 336 -9.41 0.97 -22.21
N ARG A 337 -10.06 2.12 -21.96
CA ARG A 337 -9.42 3.29 -21.36
C ARG A 337 -8.72 3.02 -20.00
N TYR A 338 -9.12 1.99 -19.27
CA TYR A 338 -8.55 1.60 -17.99
C TYR A 338 -7.53 0.46 -18.08
N ARG A 339 -7.30 -0.11 -19.27
CA ARG A 339 -6.36 -1.23 -19.46
C ARG A 339 -4.91 -0.78 -19.62
N SER A 340 -4.70 0.50 -20.01
CA SER A 340 -3.37 1.10 -20.14
C SER A 340 -3.19 2.16 -19.06
N GLY A 341 -2.86 1.73 -17.83
CA GLY A 341 -2.64 2.65 -16.73
C GLY A 341 -2.58 1.98 -15.37
N ALA A 342 -2.51 2.81 -14.36
CA ALA A 342 -2.37 2.37 -12.99
C ALA A 342 -3.44 2.99 -12.08
N PHE A 343 -3.96 2.19 -11.16
CA PHE A 343 -4.78 2.67 -10.05
C PHE A 343 -3.90 3.02 -8.86
N VAL A 344 -4.24 4.12 -8.19
CA VAL A 344 -3.55 4.58 -6.97
C VAL A 344 -4.57 4.82 -5.87
N ALA A 345 -4.32 4.27 -4.68
CA ALA A 345 -5.14 4.51 -3.51
C ALA A 345 -4.61 5.72 -2.72
N PHE A 346 -5.44 6.73 -2.57
CA PHE A 346 -5.18 7.89 -1.72
C PHE A 346 -5.83 7.65 -0.36
N ARG A 347 -4.98 7.45 0.66
CA ARG A 347 -5.44 7.19 2.02
C ARG A 347 -6.11 8.39 2.67
N GLY A 348 -5.75 9.57 2.22
CA GLY A 348 -6.30 10.85 2.68
C GLY A 348 -5.43 11.57 3.71
N SER A 349 -5.54 12.88 3.66
CA SER A 349 -4.72 13.85 4.41
C SER A 349 -4.98 13.81 5.92
N TRP A 350 -4.00 14.30 6.68
CA TRP A 350 -4.11 14.62 8.10
C TRP A 350 -3.61 16.05 8.41
N ASN A 351 -2.95 16.66 7.45
CA ASN A 351 -2.16 17.89 7.59
C ASN A 351 -2.52 18.89 6.48
N ARG A 352 -3.80 19.14 6.28
CA ARG A 352 -4.32 20.12 5.32
C ARG A 352 -5.53 20.83 5.91
N SER A 353 -5.73 22.11 5.56
CA SER A 353 -6.86 22.94 6.03
C SER A 353 -8.20 22.37 5.59
N GLN A 354 -8.27 21.80 4.39
CA GLN A 354 -9.39 21.02 3.90
C GLN A 354 -8.91 19.60 3.56
N GLY A 355 -9.65 18.61 4.05
CA GLY A 355 -9.34 17.21 3.79
C GLY A 355 -9.32 16.87 2.30
N THR A 356 -8.33 16.11 1.86
CA THR A 356 -8.21 15.61 0.49
C THR A 356 -7.76 14.15 0.47
N GLY A 357 -7.85 13.50 -0.69
CA GLY A 357 -7.61 12.08 -0.82
C GLY A 357 -8.86 11.27 -0.49
N TYR A 358 -8.73 10.19 0.28
CA TYR A 358 -9.82 9.27 0.65
C TYR A 358 -10.55 8.70 -0.58
N LYS A 359 -9.80 8.35 -1.62
CA LYS A 359 -10.32 7.97 -2.94
C LYS A 359 -9.36 7.02 -3.66
N ILE A 360 -9.82 6.44 -4.75
CA ILE A 360 -8.96 5.76 -5.71
C ILE A 360 -8.93 6.60 -6.97
N VAL A 361 -7.75 6.79 -7.52
CA VAL A 361 -7.54 7.52 -8.77
C VAL A 361 -6.97 6.58 -9.82
N PHE A 362 -7.14 6.94 -11.09
CA PHE A 362 -6.54 6.29 -12.23
C PHE A 362 -5.54 7.23 -12.91
N VAL A 363 -4.37 6.71 -13.20
CA VAL A 363 -3.32 7.40 -13.97
C VAL A 363 -3.27 6.76 -15.35
N PRO A 364 -3.67 7.46 -16.41
CA PRO A 364 -3.58 6.96 -17.78
C PRO A 364 -2.13 6.93 -18.27
N PHE A 365 -1.79 5.86 -18.97
CA PHE A 365 -0.51 5.67 -19.63
C PHE A 365 -0.70 5.58 -21.14
N ASN A 366 0.28 6.08 -21.88
CA ASN A 366 0.40 5.88 -23.32
C ASN A 366 1.82 5.44 -23.64
N ASP A 367 1.97 4.40 -24.45
CA ASP A 367 3.28 3.81 -24.81
C ASP A 367 4.18 3.56 -23.58
N GLY A 368 3.57 3.05 -22.50
CA GLY A 368 4.27 2.72 -21.25
C GLY A 368 4.66 3.91 -20.37
N ARG A 369 4.24 5.15 -20.71
CA ARG A 369 4.53 6.38 -19.95
C ARG A 369 3.26 7.05 -19.45
N PRO A 370 3.26 7.58 -18.22
CA PRO A 370 2.13 8.33 -17.70
C PRO A 370 1.98 9.68 -18.42
N GLN A 371 0.76 10.18 -18.53
CA GLN A 371 0.45 11.39 -19.30
C GLN A 371 0.53 12.70 -18.48
N GLY A 372 1.17 12.67 -17.30
CA GLY A 372 1.31 13.84 -16.42
C GLY A 372 0.00 14.32 -15.79
N GLN A 373 -1.00 13.45 -15.72
CA GLN A 373 -2.33 13.72 -15.13
C GLN A 373 -2.91 12.47 -14.51
N TYR A 374 -3.92 12.64 -13.69
CA TYR A 374 -4.72 11.56 -13.13
C TYR A 374 -6.20 11.92 -13.16
N GLU A 375 -7.07 10.96 -12.89
CA GLU A 375 -8.49 11.18 -12.77
C GLU A 375 -9.08 10.43 -11.56
N GLU A 376 -10.14 10.93 -10.97
CA GLU A 376 -10.86 10.21 -9.92
C GLU A 376 -11.54 8.97 -10.50
N PHE A 377 -11.41 7.85 -9.80
CA PHE A 377 -12.02 6.59 -10.21
C PHE A 377 -13.06 6.09 -9.20
N LEU A 378 -12.77 6.22 -7.91
CA LEU A 378 -13.73 5.92 -6.84
C LEU A 378 -13.64 6.97 -5.77
N THR A 379 -14.78 7.59 -5.44
CA THR A 379 -14.92 8.61 -4.40
C THR A 379 -16.13 8.33 -3.51
N GLY A 380 -16.35 9.18 -2.48
CA GLY A 380 -17.51 9.08 -1.58
C GLY A 380 -17.17 8.75 -0.13
N PHE A 381 -15.92 8.49 0.20
CA PHE A 381 -15.50 8.26 1.59
C PHE A 381 -15.41 9.54 2.42
N LEU A 382 -14.93 10.64 1.83
CA LEU A 382 -14.86 11.94 2.49
C LEU A 382 -16.23 12.60 2.51
N LEU A 383 -16.79 12.79 3.70
CA LEU A 383 -18.13 13.38 3.89
C LEU A 383 -18.07 14.91 4.02
N ASP A 384 -17.09 15.42 4.73
CA ASP A 384 -16.87 16.85 4.90
C ASP A 384 -15.37 17.16 4.80
N PRO A 385 -14.93 17.89 3.75
CA PRO A 385 -13.54 18.30 3.63
C PRO A 385 -13.16 19.46 4.57
N LYS A 386 -14.12 20.31 5.00
CA LYS A 386 -13.83 21.47 5.86
C LYS A 386 -13.53 21.05 7.31
N VAL A 387 -14.23 20.01 7.78
CA VAL A 387 -13.95 19.35 9.05
C VAL A 387 -13.69 17.89 8.69
N PRO A 388 -12.45 17.51 8.32
CA PRO A 388 -12.19 16.25 7.65
C PRO A 388 -12.88 15.08 8.34
N THR A 389 -14.00 14.63 7.77
CA THR A 389 -14.83 13.54 8.26
C THR A 389 -14.94 12.48 7.19
N THR A 390 -14.54 11.27 7.49
CA THR A 390 -14.49 10.16 6.53
C THR A 390 -15.00 8.86 7.14
N TRP A 391 -15.61 8.00 6.30
CA TRP A 391 -16.00 6.66 6.71
C TRP A 391 -15.13 5.56 6.04
N GLY A 392 -14.09 5.93 5.26
CA GLY A 392 -13.19 4.97 4.65
C GLY A 392 -11.84 5.58 4.31
N ARG A 393 -10.79 4.75 4.32
CA ARG A 393 -9.41 5.11 3.98
C ARG A 393 -8.78 4.03 3.11
N PRO A 394 -8.83 4.17 1.77
CA PRO A 394 -8.25 3.21 0.83
C PRO A 394 -6.73 3.07 1.02
N VAL A 395 -6.21 1.83 0.95
CA VAL A 395 -4.76 1.58 1.13
C VAL A 395 -4.20 0.66 0.06
N GLY A 396 -4.49 -0.63 0.09
CA GLY A 396 -3.95 -1.63 -0.82
C GLY A 396 -4.85 -1.87 -2.02
N LEU A 397 -4.26 -2.25 -3.14
CA LEU A 397 -4.95 -2.56 -4.40
C LEU A 397 -4.51 -3.92 -4.92
N LEU A 398 -5.42 -4.68 -5.52
CA LEU A 398 -5.14 -5.97 -6.14
C LEU A 398 -6.09 -6.22 -7.31
N VAL A 399 -5.56 -6.62 -8.45
CA VAL A 399 -6.37 -7.12 -9.58
C VAL A 399 -6.50 -8.64 -9.43
N LEU A 400 -7.74 -9.14 -9.42
CA LEU A 400 -8.03 -10.57 -9.39
C LEU A 400 -7.93 -11.18 -10.79
N ASN A 401 -7.91 -12.51 -10.87
CA ASN A 401 -7.84 -13.26 -12.13
C ASN A 401 -9.05 -13.02 -13.03
N ASP A 402 -10.20 -12.66 -12.47
CA ASP A 402 -11.40 -12.30 -13.21
C ASP A 402 -11.42 -10.85 -13.70
N GLY A 403 -10.34 -10.11 -13.47
CA GLY A 403 -10.17 -8.71 -13.85
C GLY A 403 -10.84 -7.72 -12.92
N SER A 404 -11.49 -8.13 -11.84
CA SER A 404 -12.00 -7.20 -10.83
C SER A 404 -10.87 -6.60 -10.00
N LEU A 405 -11.08 -5.38 -9.46
CA LEU A 405 -10.13 -4.67 -8.62
C LEU A 405 -10.58 -4.73 -7.17
N LEU A 406 -9.73 -5.27 -6.30
CA LEU A 406 -9.92 -5.19 -4.85
C LEU A 406 -9.19 -3.97 -4.28
N PHE A 407 -9.77 -3.38 -3.24
CA PHE A 407 -9.06 -2.43 -2.40
C PHE A 407 -9.40 -2.61 -0.93
N THR A 408 -8.41 -2.34 -0.06
CA THR A 408 -8.60 -2.35 1.40
C THR A 408 -9.05 -1.00 1.91
N ASP A 409 -9.95 -1.02 2.90
CA ASP A 409 -10.31 0.13 3.73
C ASP A 409 -9.84 -0.14 5.17
N GLU A 410 -8.76 0.53 5.58
CA GLU A 410 -8.20 0.36 6.92
C GLU A 410 -9.05 1.03 8.02
N ALA A 411 -9.91 1.98 7.67
CA ALA A 411 -10.71 2.72 8.63
C ALA A 411 -11.89 1.89 9.14
N ASN A 412 -12.56 1.15 8.26
CA ASN A 412 -13.75 0.37 8.56
C ASN A 412 -13.57 -1.14 8.34
N ASN A 413 -12.31 -1.62 8.34
CA ASN A 413 -11.98 -3.03 8.49
C ASN A 413 -12.54 -3.92 7.35
N ARG A 414 -12.50 -3.40 6.10
CA ARG A 414 -13.11 -4.06 4.93
C ARG A 414 -12.16 -4.16 3.75
N ILE A 415 -12.50 -5.08 2.87
CA ILE A 415 -12.02 -5.14 1.49
C ILE A 415 -13.25 -5.00 0.59
N TYR A 416 -13.16 -4.12 -0.38
CA TYR A 416 -14.17 -3.94 -1.41
C TYR A 416 -13.68 -4.50 -2.74
N ARG A 417 -14.63 -4.88 -3.58
CA ARG A 417 -14.42 -5.37 -4.95
C ARG A 417 -15.14 -4.47 -5.93
N ILE A 418 -14.40 -3.97 -6.90
CA ILE A 418 -14.90 -3.16 -8.01
C ILE A 418 -14.99 -4.07 -9.23
N GLN A 419 -16.14 -4.09 -9.88
CA GLN A 419 -16.41 -4.86 -11.09
C GLN A 419 -17.01 -3.96 -12.17
N TYR A 420 -16.77 -4.33 -13.43
CA TYR A 420 -17.45 -3.72 -14.55
C TYR A 420 -18.55 -4.64 -15.04
N ALA A 421 -19.79 -4.18 -14.92
CA ALA A 421 -20.96 -4.98 -15.32
C ALA A 421 -21.32 -4.80 -16.80
N GLY A 422 -20.73 -3.80 -17.45
CA GLY A 422 -21.07 -3.44 -18.83
C GLY A 422 -22.42 -2.69 -18.94
N LYS A 423 -22.54 -1.78 -19.85
CA LYS A 423 -23.72 -1.37 -20.60
C LYS A 423 -23.28 -0.87 -21.94
#